data_ab23a926584b8e313663bee567758a94
#
_entry.id   ab23a926584b8e313663bee567758a94
#
_cell.length_a   1.000
_cell.length_b   1.000
_cell.length_c   1.000
_cell.angle_alpha   90.00
_cell.angle_beta   90.00
_cell.angle_gamma   90.00
#
_symmetry.space_group_name_H-M   'P 1'
#
loop_
_entity.id
_entity.type
_entity.pdbx_description
1 polymer ?
#
loop_
_entity_poly.entity_id
_entity_poly.type
_entity_poly.pdbx_seq_one_letter_code
_entity_poly.pdbx_strand_id
1 'polypeptide(L)'
;MSTRKLILTALLCGLAILVAGGVKLFQVASDEKRVEVLSFGDEATLGDMTVAVVAVEQTADATLVTVTMTGVELSSGAADGWRLLADGRVQEPVENSDDDGCTEVEATSPTRCTVRFEAAESAPTVAYVRAGEQRQWAAGTP
;
A
#
# COMPACT_ATOMS: atom_id res chain seq x y z
N MET A 1 24.20 2.84 -53.21
CA MET A 1 23.20 3.58 -52.42
C MET A 1 23.64 5.01 -52.24
N SER A 2 22.77 5.94 -52.47
CA SER A 2 23.10 7.34 -52.23
C SER A 2 23.16 7.61 -50.71
N THR A 3 24.06 8.45 -50.30
CA THR A 3 24.23 8.87 -48.91
C THR A 3 22.91 9.42 -48.29
N ARG A 4 22.10 10.08 -49.11
CA ARG A 4 20.80 10.61 -48.71
C ARG A 4 19.82 9.51 -48.25
N LYS A 5 19.78 8.38 -48.95
CA LYS A 5 18.92 7.25 -48.59
C LYS A 5 19.37 6.59 -47.27
N LEU A 6 20.66 6.49 -47.04
CA LEU A 6 21.21 5.96 -45.78
C LEU A 6 20.86 6.86 -44.60
N ILE A 7 21.02 8.15 -44.77
CA ILE A 7 20.69 9.13 -43.69
C ILE A 7 19.20 9.11 -43.40
N LEU A 8 18.35 9.09 -44.41
CA LEU A 8 16.90 9.01 -44.21
C LEU A 8 16.48 7.71 -43.50
N THR A 9 17.05 6.60 -43.88
CA THR A 9 16.76 5.30 -43.24
C THR A 9 17.20 5.28 -41.77
N ALA A 10 18.40 5.77 -41.50
CA ALA A 10 18.91 5.87 -40.12
C ALA A 10 18.05 6.80 -39.25
N LEU A 11 17.61 7.91 -39.81
CA LEU A 11 16.78 8.89 -39.12
C LEU A 11 15.39 8.32 -38.83
N LEU A 12 14.82 7.58 -39.79
CA LEU A 12 13.53 6.91 -39.62
C LEU A 12 13.58 5.82 -38.54
N CYS A 13 14.65 5.00 -38.54
CA CYS A 13 14.85 3.99 -37.50
C CYS A 13 15.02 4.60 -36.12
N GLY A 14 15.82 5.67 -36.00
CA GLY A 14 16.02 6.39 -34.75
C GLY A 14 14.72 7.00 -34.21
N LEU A 15 13.91 7.58 -35.09
CA LEU A 15 12.61 8.13 -34.72
C LEU A 15 11.65 7.04 -34.24
N ALA A 16 11.62 5.88 -34.94
CA ALA A 16 10.79 4.75 -34.56
C ALA A 16 11.14 4.22 -33.16
N ILE A 17 12.42 4.13 -32.86
CA ILE A 17 12.89 3.70 -31.53
C ILE A 17 12.50 4.71 -30.45
N LEU A 18 12.64 5.99 -30.70
CA LEU A 18 12.25 7.06 -29.78
C LEU A 18 10.74 7.04 -29.50
N VAL A 19 9.93 6.89 -30.51
CA VAL A 19 8.46 6.83 -30.37
C VAL A 19 8.06 5.58 -29.57
N ALA A 20 8.60 4.42 -29.90
CA ALA A 20 8.32 3.18 -29.19
C ALA A 20 8.74 3.26 -27.72
N GLY A 21 9.94 3.79 -27.44
CA GLY A 21 10.43 3.98 -26.07
C GLY A 21 9.61 5.00 -25.29
N GLY A 22 9.24 6.11 -25.91
CA GLY A 22 8.40 7.16 -25.31
C GLY A 22 7.00 6.65 -24.97
N VAL A 23 6.34 5.91 -25.86
CA VAL A 23 5.04 5.29 -25.61
C VAL A 23 5.12 4.29 -24.46
N LYS A 24 6.15 3.46 -24.45
CA LYS A 24 6.37 2.49 -23.37
C LYS A 24 6.56 3.17 -22.01
N LEU A 25 7.38 4.20 -21.94
CA LEU A 25 7.59 4.99 -20.73
C LEU A 25 6.31 5.66 -20.25
N PHE A 26 5.52 6.19 -21.17
CA PHE A 26 4.25 6.82 -20.83
C PHE A 26 3.24 5.80 -20.29
N GLN A 27 3.16 4.62 -20.88
CA GLN A 27 2.30 3.54 -20.37
C GLN A 27 2.72 3.09 -18.98
N VAL A 28 4.01 2.87 -18.73
CA VAL A 28 4.53 2.49 -17.42
C VAL A 28 4.27 3.58 -16.39
N ALA A 29 4.47 4.85 -16.74
CA ALA A 29 4.18 5.97 -15.85
C ALA A 29 2.68 6.12 -15.56
N SER A 30 1.81 5.81 -16.52
CA SER A 30 0.35 5.83 -16.33
C SER A 30 -0.16 4.63 -15.53
N ASP A 31 0.48 3.47 -15.68
CA ASP A 31 0.18 2.27 -14.91
C ASP A 31 0.77 2.33 -13.49
N GLU A 32 1.76 3.22 -13.29
CA GLU A 32 2.31 3.42 -11.95
C GLU A 32 1.26 4.01 -11.01
N LYS A 33 0.61 3.07 -10.34
CA LYS A 33 0.20 3.24 -8.97
C LYS A 33 -0.80 4.36 -8.72
N ARG A 34 -1.96 4.17 -9.22
CA ARG A 34 -3.08 4.58 -8.41
C ARG A 34 -3.15 3.60 -7.25
N VAL A 35 -2.53 3.93 -6.14
CA VAL A 35 -2.79 3.21 -4.91
C VAL A 35 -4.27 3.43 -4.64
N GLU A 36 -5.04 2.37 -4.74
CA GLU A 36 -6.46 2.42 -4.47
C GLU A 36 -6.65 2.71 -2.99
N VAL A 37 -7.35 3.82 -2.70
CA VAL A 37 -7.69 4.17 -1.32
C VAL A 37 -9.07 3.58 -1.03
N LEU A 38 -9.09 2.64 -0.09
CA LEU A 38 -10.28 1.94 0.33
C LEU A 38 -10.95 2.67 1.50
N SER A 39 -12.25 2.47 1.65
CA SER A 39 -12.98 2.93 2.83
C SER A 39 -12.80 1.95 3.99
N PHE A 40 -12.97 2.42 5.22
CA PHE A 40 -12.94 1.55 6.38
C PHE A 40 -14.04 0.47 6.28
N GLY A 41 -13.66 -0.77 6.53
CA GLY A 41 -14.52 -1.94 6.38
C GLY A 41 -14.35 -2.68 5.06
N ASP A 42 -13.73 -2.07 4.06
CA ASP A 42 -13.44 -2.75 2.80
C ASP A 42 -12.26 -3.71 2.96
N GLU A 43 -12.38 -4.90 2.41
CA GLU A 43 -11.33 -5.90 2.43
C GLU A 43 -10.42 -5.80 1.20
N ALA A 44 -9.15 -6.11 1.39
CA ALA A 44 -8.18 -6.21 0.31
C ALA A 44 -7.34 -7.47 0.48
N THR A 45 -7.02 -8.11 -0.63
CA THR A 45 -6.12 -9.27 -0.64
C THR A 45 -4.77 -8.86 -1.23
N LEU A 46 -3.73 -9.04 -0.43
CA LEU A 46 -2.34 -8.78 -0.82
C LEU A 46 -1.55 -10.07 -0.68
N GLY A 47 -1.13 -10.63 -1.81
CA GLY A 47 -0.49 -11.94 -1.81
C GLY A 47 -1.42 -13.01 -1.25
N ASP A 48 -1.02 -13.62 -0.15
CA ASP A 48 -1.75 -14.69 0.55
C ASP A 48 -2.58 -14.20 1.74
N MET A 49 -2.66 -12.89 1.95
CA MET A 49 -3.30 -12.28 3.12
C MET A 49 -4.49 -11.42 2.72
N THR A 50 -5.61 -11.59 3.40
CA THR A 50 -6.79 -10.73 3.29
C THR A 50 -6.89 -9.85 4.54
N VAL A 51 -6.92 -8.56 4.35
CA VAL A 51 -6.91 -7.58 5.44
C VAL A 51 -7.95 -6.50 5.23
N ALA A 52 -8.43 -5.91 6.31
CA ALA A 52 -9.30 -4.75 6.29
C ALA A 52 -9.01 -3.85 7.48
N VAL A 53 -9.17 -2.55 7.28
CA VAL A 53 -9.17 -1.57 8.38
C VAL A 53 -10.60 -1.32 8.79
N VAL A 54 -10.92 -1.59 10.05
CA VAL A 54 -12.27 -1.44 10.59
C VAL A 54 -12.50 -0.05 11.13
N ALA A 55 -11.54 0.47 11.91
CA ALA A 55 -11.67 1.76 12.57
C ALA A 55 -10.30 2.33 12.93
N VAL A 56 -10.24 3.63 13.08
CA VAL A 56 -9.07 4.35 13.59
C VAL A 56 -9.52 5.24 14.74
N GLU A 57 -8.84 5.13 15.86
CA GLU A 57 -9.06 5.98 17.02
C GLU A 57 -7.79 6.78 17.30
N GLN A 58 -7.93 8.09 17.34
CA GLN A 58 -6.83 8.99 17.66
C GLN A 58 -6.99 9.50 19.09
N THR A 59 -5.99 9.21 19.91
CA THR A 59 -5.91 9.71 21.28
C THR A 59 -4.75 10.67 21.44
N ALA A 60 -4.65 11.33 22.59
CA ALA A 60 -3.53 12.23 22.87
C ALA A 60 -2.18 11.48 22.93
N ASP A 61 -2.21 10.19 23.23
CA ASP A 61 -1.01 9.37 23.46
C ASP A 61 -0.66 8.46 22.29
N ALA A 62 -1.63 8.09 21.46
CA ALA A 62 -1.44 7.12 20.40
C ALA A 62 -2.52 7.19 19.31
N THR A 63 -2.22 6.59 18.16
CA THR A 63 -3.21 6.27 17.14
C THR A 63 -3.43 4.76 17.15
N LEU A 64 -4.67 4.33 17.34
CA LEU A 64 -5.05 2.93 17.42
C LEU A 64 -5.83 2.55 16.16
N VAL A 65 -5.37 1.56 15.44
CA VAL A 65 -6.01 1.07 14.21
C VAL A 65 -6.54 -0.33 14.45
N THR A 66 -7.85 -0.49 14.39
CA THR A 66 -8.49 -1.80 14.48
C THR A 66 -8.53 -2.42 13.09
N VAL A 67 -7.97 -3.60 12.95
CA VAL A 67 -7.85 -4.32 11.68
C VAL A 67 -8.36 -5.74 11.80
N THR A 68 -8.73 -6.34 10.65
CA THR A 68 -8.98 -7.78 10.54
C THR A 68 -7.97 -8.37 9.57
N MET A 69 -7.47 -9.56 9.88
CA MET A 69 -6.46 -10.25 9.09
C MET A 69 -6.80 -11.73 8.98
N THR A 70 -6.69 -12.27 7.76
CA THR A 70 -6.94 -13.70 7.47
C THR A 70 -6.01 -14.16 6.35
N GLY A 71 -5.79 -15.46 6.24
CA GLY A 71 -5.16 -16.08 5.08
C GLY A 71 -3.86 -16.81 5.38
N VAL A 72 -3.09 -16.34 6.32
CA VAL A 72 -1.82 -16.98 6.73
C VAL A 72 -1.76 -17.02 8.24
N GLU A 73 -1.36 -18.16 8.77
CA GLU A 73 -1.09 -18.30 10.20
C GLU A 73 0.20 -17.58 10.54
N LEU A 74 0.10 -16.58 11.41
CA LEU A 74 1.23 -15.83 11.94
C LEU A 74 1.26 -15.98 13.46
N SER A 75 2.39 -16.42 13.98
CA SER A 75 2.60 -16.56 15.44
C SER A 75 3.26 -15.32 16.05
N SER A 76 3.77 -14.42 15.23
CA SER A 76 4.37 -13.15 15.64
C SER A 76 4.49 -12.21 14.45
N GLY A 77 4.70 -10.94 14.70
CA GLY A 77 4.97 -9.96 13.65
C GLY A 77 3.77 -9.61 12.77
N ALA A 78 2.54 -9.90 13.21
CA ALA A 78 1.34 -9.61 12.42
C ALA A 78 1.15 -8.11 12.13
N ALA A 79 1.70 -7.23 12.94
CA ALA A 79 1.63 -5.79 12.76
C ALA A 79 2.69 -5.23 11.79
N ASP A 80 3.69 -6.01 11.41
CA ASP A 80 4.89 -5.51 10.71
C ASP A 80 4.59 -4.91 9.32
N GLY A 81 3.55 -5.36 8.64
CA GLY A 81 3.16 -4.86 7.31
C GLY A 81 2.37 -3.55 7.35
N TRP A 82 1.90 -3.14 8.52
CA TRP A 82 1.07 -1.95 8.66
C TRP A 82 1.90 -0.67 8.74
N ARG A 83 1.39 0.40 8.13
CA ARG A 83 2.00 1.73 8.16
C ARG A 83 0.91 2.77 8.36
N LEU A 84 1.27 3.86 9.00
CA LEU A 84 0.39 5.01 9.19
C LEU A 84 0.98 6.21 8.47
N LEU A 85 0.19 6.81 7.58
CA LEU A 85 0.57 8.05 6.90
C LEU A 85 -0.20 9.20 7.54
N ALA A 86 0.50 10.02 8.29
CA ALA A 86 -0.07 11.18 8.98
C ALA A 86 1.02 12.23 9.16
N ASP A 87 0.62 13.49 9.24
CA ASP A 87 1.51 14.63 9.51
C ASP A 87 2.70 14.71 8.53
N GLY A 88 2.49 14.27 7.26
CA GLY A 88 3.54 14.23 6.24
C GLY A 88 4.61 13.16 6.45
N ARG A 89 4.38 12.19 7.31
CA ARG A 89 5.32 11.11 7.63
C ARG A 89 4.68 9.73 7.50
N VAL A 90 5.52 8.74 7.20
CA VAL A 90 5.16 7.33 7.26
C VAL A 90 5.66 6.78 8.60
N GLN A 91 4.74 6.28 9.40
CA GLN A 91 5.05 5.73 10.72
C GLN A 91 4.99 4.21 10.68
N GLU A 92 5.89 3.57 11.41
CA GLU A 92 5.85 2.13 11.67
C GLU A 92 5.06 1.84 12.96
N PRO A 93 4.49 0.63 13.08
CA PRO A 93 3.81 0.25 14.31
C PRO A 93 4.77 0.30 15.51
N VAL A 94 4.26 0.77 16.65
CA VAL A 94 4.95 0.67 17.91
C VAL A 94 4.42 -0.53 18.69
N GLU A 95 5.17 -0.98 19.67
CA GLU A 95 4.80 -2.12 20.49
C GLU A 95 3.45 -1.86 21.18
N ASN A 96 2.52 -2.79 21.01
CA ASN A 96 1.23 -2.76 21.68
C ASN A 96 1.20 -3.90 22.71
N SER A 97 1.34 -3.52 23.97
CA SER A 97 1.31 -4.46 25.09
C SER A 97 -0.11 -4.81 25.57
N ASP A 98 -1.12 -4.23 24.95
CA ASP A 98 -2.51 -4.54 25.27
C ASP A 98 -2.91 -5.91 24.71
N ASP A 99 -3.90 -6.54 25.35
CA ASP A 99 -4.35 -7.89 25.01
C ASP A 99 -4.94 -7.99 23.58
N ASP A 100 -5.35 -6.87 22.99
CA ASP A 100 -5.91 -6.78 21.64
C ASP A 100 -4.88 -6.50 20.54
N GLY A 101 -3.59 -6.49 20.88
CA GLY A 101 -2.52 -6.25 19.91
C GLY A 101 -2.42 -7.30 18.83
N CYS A 102 -1.99 -6.89 17.63
CA CYS A 102 -1.80 -7.80 16.50
C CYS A 102 -0.51 -8.60 16.65
N THR A 103 -0.60 -9.76 17.30
CA THR A 103 0.54 -10.67 17.50
C THR A 103 0.36 -11.98 16.75
N GLU A 104 -0.84 -12.54 16.77
CA GLU A 104 -1.15 -13.83 16.16
C GLU A 104 -2.30 -13.65 15.17
N VAL A 105 -2.23 -14.34 14.04
CA VAL A 105 -3.27 -14.39 13.02
C VAL A 105 -3.51 -15.84 12.63
N GLU A 106 -4.78 -16.21 12.47
CA GLU A 106 -5.19 -17.53 12.00
C GLU A 106 -5.39 -17.54 10.48
N ALA A 107 -5.10 -18.68 9.85
CA ALA A 107 -5.24 -18.84 8.41
C ALA A 107 -6.69 -18.96 7.95
N THR A 108 -7.57 -19.50 8.79
CA THR A 108 -8.93 -19.91 8.41
C THR A 108 -10.03 -19.03 9.00
N SER A 109 -9.73 -18.23 10.01
CA SER A 109 -10.69 -17.34 10.66
C SER A 109 -10.15 -15.93 10.71
N PRO A 110 -10.98 -14.89 10.44
CA PRO A 110 -10.54 -13.52 10.61
C PRO A 110 -10.15 -13.23 12.05
N THR A 111 -8.96 -12.65 12.21
CA THR A 111 -8.48 -12.19 13.51
C THR A 111 -8.64 -10.68 13.56
N ARG A 112 -9.39 -10.20 14.56
CA ARG A 112 -9.55 -8.77 14.81
C ARG A 112 -8.56 -8.36 15.89
N CYS A 113 -7.73 -7.37 15.58
CA CYS A 113 -6.71 -6.89 16.49
C CYS A 113 -6.45 -5.40 16.30
N THR A 114 -5.68 -4.81 17.18
CA THR A 114 -5.35 -3.38 17.16
C THR A 114 -3.87 -3.17 16.93
N VAL A 115 -3.53 -2.37 15.93
CA VAL A 115 -2.18 -1.91 15.66
C VAL A 115 -2.02 -0.53 16.28
N ARG A 116 -0.96 -0.34 17.04
CA ARG A 116 -0.65 0.93 17.70
C ARG A 116 0.42 1.70 16.94
N PHE A 117 0.18 2.98 16.76
CA PHE A 117 1.13 3.94 16.19
C PHE A 117 1.31 5.13 17.15
N GLU A 118 2.32 5.93 16.91
CA GLU A 118 2.47 7.19 17.64
C GLU A 118 1.27 8.11 17.40
N ALA A 119 1.03 9.03 18.33
CA ALA A 119 -0.05 9.99 18.22
C ALA A 119 0.10 10.84 16.95
N ALA A 120 -1.00 11.02 16.21
CA ALA A 120 -1.05 11.83 15.00
C ALA A 120 -2.06 12.97 15.17
N GLU A 121 -1.74 14.13 14.64
CA GLU A 121 -2.61 15.32 14.72
C GLU A 121 -3.57 15.40 13.53
N SER A 122 -3.14 14.98 12.34
CA SER A 122 -3.95 15.00 11.13
C SER A 122 -4.74 13.70 10.95
N ALA A 123 -5.75 13.74 10.06
CA ALA A 123 -6.48 12.55 9.67
C ALA A 123 -5.54 11.53 9.01
N PRO A 124 -5.42 10.31 9.55
CA PRO A 124 -4.45 9.35 9.06
C PRO A 124 -4.96 8.56 7.87
N THR A 125 -4.05 8.13 7.01
CA THR A 125 -4.25 7.07 6.04
C THR A 125 -3.49 5.84 6.52
N VAL A 126 -4.16 4.70 6.57
CA VAL A 126 -3.56 3.44 6.99
C VAL A 126 -3.14 2.65 5.74
N ALA A 127 -1.94 2.13 5.72
CA ALA A 127 -1.44 1.32 4.62
C ALA A 127 -1.02 -0.06 5.10
N TYR A 128 -1.21 -1.05 4.25
CA TYR A 128 -0.69 -2.40 4.45
C TYR A 128 0.16 -2.78 3.25
N VAL A 129 1.36 -3.27 3.53
CA VAL A 129 2.33 -3.68 2.51
C VAL A 129 2.64 -5.16 2.70
N ARG A 130 2.48 -5.95 1.64
CA ARG A 130 2.82 -7.37 1.65
C ARG A 130 3.08 -7.86 0.23
N ALA A 131 4.08 -8.72 0.07
CA ALA A 131 4.41 -9.36 -1.22
C ALA A 131 4.62 -8.36 -2.38
N GLY A 132 5.16 -7.17 -2.09
CA GLY A 132 5.37 -6.13 -3.08
C GLY A 132 4.12 -5.34 -3.45
N GLU A 133 2.99 -5.63 -2.84
CA GLU A 133 1.72 -4.93 -3.03
C GLU A 133 1.43 -4.00 -1.84
N GLN A 134 0.68 -2.95 -2.10
CA GLN A 134 0.26 -2.00 -1.08
C GLN A 134 -1.21 -1.62 -1.30
N ARG A 135 -1.96 -1.52 -0.19
CA ARG A 135 -3.31 -0.95 -0.16
C ARG A 135 -3.39 0.10 0.94
N GLN A 136 -4.24 1.07 0.73
CA GLN A 136 -4.45 2.16 1.69
C GLN A 136 -5.93 2.27 2.05
N TRP A 137 -6.19 2.64 3.28
CA TRP A 137 -7.53 2.94 3.81
C TRP A 137 -7.54 4.32 4.42
N ALA A 138 -8.58 5.08 4.12
CA ALA A 138 -8.80 6.38 4.72
C ALA A 138 -10.27 6.51 5.12
N ALA A 139 -10.55 7.41 6.05
CA ALA A 139 -11.93 7.77 6.37
C ALA A 139 -12.64 8.17 5.09
N GLY A 140 -13.80 7.57 4.83
CA GLY A 140 -14.54 7.82 3.59
C GLY A 140 -14.78 9.30 3.39
N THR A 141 -14.34 9.80 2.23
CA THR A 141 -14.79 11.09 1.75
C THR A 141 -16.24 10.95 1.31
N PRO A 142 -17.10 11.88 1.71
CA PRO A 142 -18.47 11.89 1.22
C PRO A 142 -18.56 12.05 -0.29
#